data_93b8575fae6a690ae61496cb53526c5d
#
_entry.id   93b8575fae6a690ae61496cb53526c5d
#
_cell.length_a   1.000
_cell.length_b   1.000
_cell.length_c   1.000
_cell.angle_alpha   90.00
_cell.angle_beta   90.00
_cell.angle_gamma   90.00
#
_symmetry.space_group_name_H-M   'P 1'
#
loop_
_entity.id
_entity.type
_entity.pdbx_description
1 polymer ?
#
loop_
_entity_poly.entity_id
_entity_poly.type
_entity_poly.pdbx_seq_one_letter_code
_entity_poly.pdbx_strand_id
1 'polypeptide(L)'
;MTAAVMGVSLAACGSGTASAGGEGSAAAGGESAAAGGTVTEVNVCIPTAYDMPDAGEVETAINEIAESKYGVHLNLTFVSMGNWLQQSNLLLTGDEVDVIAAFMTPLTTYVKNGQLAPLDDYYASAADDFKAIWSEEEIKGTTVDGQIYAIPNLRNFGNRFGLNIDKAIAEEFGIEPYHKWSLEEIDAFLHEVHEKYPDRYALVPQSGDTMVNGWTWDGLGDGKFIGVIPDCGQGTEVQNLFDTDDFQEFIGWTRKWYQDGLIMADALSNTEAGSQLIANQKAVSCFDNYANNELAGAVRTVVIEPWSVANSYSELCYGINANSKNKDAAWTALQMLYTDKDVCVLLNNGIEGKHYTKNDDGTISFEGKTAADCGYGMADLYWIAPYSGWSNPIDYNGPTFFEDLIQFNKDTMKSKAYGFFFDTSSVVDQYSACSNVMDKYYKALLAGTVDPESTIAQANGELEAAGLQDILTEKQKQLDAWAAENAN
;
A
#
# COMPACT_ATOMS: atom_id res chain seq x y z
N MET A 1 0.89 -36.63 -32.73
CA MET A 1 1.50 -36.39 -34.05
C MET A 1 1.94 -34.91 -34.00
N THR A 2 3.12 -34.43 -34.01
CA THR A 2 4.46 -34.99 -34.21
C THR A 2 5.41 -34.08 -33.44
N ALA A 3 6.34 -34.66 -32.70
CA ALA A 3 7.47 -33.98 -32.09
C ALA A 3 8.44 -33.45 -33.15
N ALA A 4 9.12 -32.34 -32.89
CA ALA A 4 10.41 -32.03 -33.54
C ALA A 4 11.35 -31.41 -32.50
N VAL A 5 12.33 -32.19 -32.11
CA VAL A 5 13.53 -31.86 -31.36
C VAL A 5 14.61 -31.42 -32.37
N MET A 6 15.35 -30.36 -32.06
CA MET A 6 16.71 -30.09 -32.53
C MET A 6 17.35 -29.16 -31.50
N GLY A 7 18.37 -29.38 -30.80
CA GLY A 7 19.53 -30.22 -30.81
C GLY A 7 20.80 -29.55 -31.36
N VAL A 8 21.72 -29.12 -30.43
CA VAL A 8 23.19 -29.09 -30.54
C VAL A 8 23.82 -27.95 -31.37
N SER A 9 24.79 -27.14 -30.85
CA SER A 9 26.18 -27.56 -30.75
C SER A 9 27.03 -26.61 -29.88
N LEU A 10 27.81 -27.19 -29.00
CA LEU A 10 29.05 -26.64 -28.44
C LEU A 10 30.13 -26.51 -29.53
N ALA A 11 30.93 -25.46 -29.45
CA ALA A 11 32.33 -25.51 -29.96
C ALA A 11 33.23 -24.67 -29.05
N ALA A 12 34.20 -25.33 -28.46
CA ALA A 12 35.28 -24.80 -27.62
C ALA A 12 36.52 -24.54 -28.46
N CYS A 13 37.48 -23.89 -27.80
CA CYS A 13 38.92 -23.81 -28.07
C CYS A 13 39.44 -22.61 -28.86
N GLY A 14 40.32 -21.84 -28.20
CA GLY A 14 41.72 -21.76 -28.55
C GLY A 14 42.50 -20.66 -27.82
N SER A 15 43.40 -21.14 -27.03
CA SER A 15 44.48 -20.44 -26.30
C SER A 15 45.46 -19.72 -27.24
N GLY A 16 46.09 -18.63 -26.74
CA GLY A 16 47.24 -18.00 -27.37
C GLY A 16 47.94 -17.02 -26.42
N THR A 17 49.12 -17.40 -26.03
CA THR A 17 50.04 -16.84 -25.03
C THR A 17 50.88 -15.66 -25.51
N ALA A 18 51.20 -14.74 -24.58
CA ALA A 18 52.44 -14.04 -24.25
C ALA A 18 53.13 -13.10 -25.27
N SER A 19 53.52 -11.90 -24.91
CA SER A 19 54.78 -11.55 -24.25
C SER A 19 55.06 -10.03 -24.25
N ALA A 20 55.40 -9.51 -23.09
CA ALA A 20 56.47 -8.62 -22.67
C ALA A 20 56.77 -7.26 -23.37
N GLY A 21 56.79 -6.23 -22.54
CA GLY A 21 57.95 -5.35 -22.40
C GLY A 21 57.80 -3.89 -22.83
N GLY A 22 57.96 -2.95 -21.87
CA GLY A 22 58.26 -1.56 -22.14
C GLY A 22 58.00 -0.60 -20.96
N GLU A 23 59.04 -0.29 -20.21
CA GLU A 23 59.10 0.71 -19.14
C GLU A 23 58.96 2.14 -19.65
N GLY A 24 58.38 3.05 -18.81
CA GLY A 24 58.47 4.48 -19.08
C GLY A 24 57.64 5.38 -18.19
N SER A 25 58.19 5.71 -17.02
CA SER A 25 58.17 6.99 -16.34
C SER A 25 56.86 7.70 -15.87
N ALA A 26 56.85 8.00 -14.59
CA ALA A 26 55.86 8.67 -13.75
C ALA A 26 55.51 10.10 -14.17
N ALA A 27 54.24 10.46 -13.97
CA ALA A 27 53.81 11.80 -13.56
C ALA A 27 52.65 11.66 -12.54
N ALA A 28 52.85 12.26 -11.38
CA ALA A 28 51.89 12.29 -10.27
C ALA A 28 50.71 13.19 -10.61
N GLY A 29 49.52 12.60 -10.58
CA GLY A 29 48.25 13.33 -10.55
C GLY A 29 47.32 12.53 -9.63
N GLY A 30 46.74 13.22 -8.64
CA GLY A 30 45.99 12.60 -7.57
C GLY A 30 44.86 11.69 -8.07
N GLU A 31 45.01 10.44 -7.85
CA GLU A 31 43.97 9.44 -8.04
C GLU A 31 43.06 9.41 -6.81
N SER A 32 41.80 9.82 -7.03
CA SER A 32 40.68 9.31 -6.26
C SER A 32 40.67 7.80 -6.51
N ALA A 33 40.93 7.01 -5.48
CA ALA A 33 40.93 5.55 -5.56
C ALA A 33 39.52 5.08 -5.88
N ALA A 34 39.28 4.65 -7.12
CA ALA A 34 38.19 3.77 -7.45
C ALA A 34 38.46 2.45 -6.73
N ALA A 35 37.66 2.10 -5.74
CA ALA A 35 37.67 0.81 -5.08
C ALA A 35 37.27 -0.24 -6.11
N GLY A 36 38.21 -1.01 -6.64
CA GLY A 36 37.99 -2.18 -7.47
C GLY A 36 37.46 -3.34 -6.62
N GLY A 37 36.30 -3.19 -6.00
CA GLY A 37 35.52 -4.25 -5.37
C GLY A 37 34.68 -4.97 -6.42
N THR A 38 34.48 -6.27 -6.26
CA THR A 38 33.51 -7.03 -7.07
C THR A 38 32.12 -6.47 -6.80
N VAL A 39 31.44 -6.02 -7.85
CA VAL A 39 30.03 -5.61 -7.79
C VAL A 39 29.19 -6.86 -7.50
N THR A 40 28.29 -6.78 -6.51
CA THR A 40 27.42 -7.88 -6.12
C THR A 40 26.02 -7.64 -6.67
N GLU A 41 25.46 -8.62 -7.36
CA GLU A 41 24.08 -8.56 -7.84
C GLU A 41 23.07 -8.72 -6.71
N VAL A 42 22.02 -7.92 -6.75
CA VAL A 42 20.90 -7.91 -5.80
C VAL A 42 19.58 -7.86 -6.56
N ASN A 43 18.76 -8.89 -6.39
CA ASN A 43 17.46 -9.00 -7.02
C ASN A 43 16.40 -8.32 -6.14
N VAL A 44 15.74 -7.29 -6.66
CA VAL A 44 14.72 -6.49 -5.95
C VAL A 44 13.37 -6.68 -6.61
N CYS A 45 12.35 -7.08 -5.84
CA CYS A 45 11.01 -7.30 -6.33
C CYS A 45 10.02 -6.27 -5.77
N ILE A 46 9.35 -5.54 -6.67
CA ILE A 46 8.46 -4.41 -6.35
C ILE A 46 7.09 -4.67 -7.00
N PRO A 47 5.96 -4.50 -6.26
CA PRO A 47 4.64 -4.57 -6.86
C PRO A 47 4.37 -3.36 -7.77
N THR A 48 3.51 -3.54 -8.79
CA THR A 48 3.10 -2.47 -9.70
C THR A 48 1.65 -2.62 -10.14
N ALA A 49 1.00 -1.48 -10.45
CA ALA A 49 -0.32 -1.44 -11.08
C ALA A 49 -0.25 -1.24 -12.61
N TYR A 50 0.94 -0.93 -13.15
CA TYR A 50 1.13 -0.54 -14.53
C TYR A 50 2.15 -1.42 -15.24
N ASP A 51 2.01 -1.52 -16.56
CA ASP A 51 3.08 -2.02 -17.42
C ASP A 51 4.21 -0.98 -17.48
N MET A 52 5.45 -1.43 -17.34
CA MET A 52 6.64 -0.56 -17.31
C MET A 52 7.63 -0.95 -18.41
N PRO A 53 7.33 -0.65 -19.69
CA PRO A 53 8.19 -1.04 -20.80
C PRO A 53 9.60 -0.42 -20.73
N ASP A 54 9.76 0.71 -20.08
CA ASP A 54 11.03 1.43 -19.95
C ASP A 54 11.77 1.13 -18.62
N ALA A 55 11.31 0.14 -17.83
CA ALA A 55 11.93 -0.21 -16.53
C ALA A 55 13.43 -0.52 -16.67
N GLY A 56 13.86 -1.22 -17.74
CA GLY A 56 15.26 -1.54 -17.96
C GLY A 56 16.17 -0.32 -18.20
N GLU A 57 15.62 0.79 -18.73
CA GLU A 57 16.41 2.03 -18.88
C GLU A 57 16.58 2.75 -17.53
N VAL A 58 15.54 2.72 -16.70
CA VAL A 58 15.60 3.26 -15.33
C VAL A 58 16.54 2.42 -14.47
N GLU A 59 16.48 1.10 -14.57
CA GLU A 59 17.40 0.16 -13.90
C GLU A 59 18.85 0.46 -14.27
N THR A 60 19.13 0.68 -15.58
CA THR A 60 20.46 1.05 -16.05
C THR A 60 20.96 2.34 -15.39
N ALA A 61 20.12 3.38 -15.33
CA ALA A 61 20.47 4.66 -14.71
C ALA A 61 20.70 4.54 -13.19
N ILE A 62 19.91 3.72 -12.50
CA ILE A 62 20.11 3.41 -11.09
C ILE A 62 21.44 2.67 -10.88
N ASN A 63 21.76 1.71 -11.74
CA ASN A 63 22.97 0.89 -11.61
C ASN A 63 24.27 1.67 -11.85
N GLU A 64 24.26 2.75 -12.64
CA GLU A 64 25.41 3.66 -12.74
C GLU A 64 25.78 4.25 -11.36
N ILE A 65 24.79 4.53 -10.51
CA ILE A 65 25.00 5.04 -9.15
C ILE A 65 25.32 3.88 -8.20
N ALA A 66 24.53 2.82 -8.23
CA ALA A 66 24.62 1.67 -7.33
C ALA A 66 25.98 0.99 -7.39
N GLU A 67 26.49 0.72 -8.58
CA GLU A 67 27.80 0.11 -8.79
C GLU A 67 28.95 1.01 -8.33
N SER A 68 28.89 2.31 -8.71
CA SER A 68 29.98 3.24 -8.44
C SER A 68 30.10 3.64 -6.97
N LYS A 69 28.96 3.82 -6.27
CA LYS A 69 28.94 4.30 -4.88
C LYS A 69 28.85 3.16 -3.85
N TYR A 70 28.14 2.10 -4.18
CA TYR A 70 27.73 1.08 -3.22
C TYR A 70 28.26 -0.33 -3.53
N GLY A 71 28.82 -0.55 -4.73
CA GLY A 71 29.33 -1.86 -5.15
C GLY A 71 28.25 -2.93 -5.31
N VAL A 72 27.01 -2.52 -5.58
CA VAL A 72 25.87 -3.42 -5.85
C VAL A 72 25.30 -3.14 -7.23
N HIS A 73 24.77 -4.17 -7.88
CA HIS A 73 23.99 -4.09 -9.11
C HIS A 73 22.58 -4.57 -8.84
N LEU A 74 21.56 -3.74 -9.10
CA LEU A 74 20.17 -4.08 -8.88
C LEU A 74 19.57 -4.72 -10.13
N ASN A 75 18.93 -5.86 -9.97
CA ASN A 75 18.03 -6.44 -10.96
C ASN A 75 16.59 -6.15 -10.47
N LEU A 76 15.90 -5.19 -11.08
CA LEU A 76 14.56 -4.78 -10.68
C LEU A 76 13.50 -5.65 -11.36
N THR A 77 12.66 -6.29 -10.58
CA THR A 77 11.50 -7.05 -11.07
C THR A 77 10.22 -6.38 -10.60
N PHE A 78 9.40 -5.93 -11.54
CA PHE A 78 8.08 -5.38 -11.27
C PHE A 78 7.01 -6.45 -11.49
N VAL A 79 6.24 -6.75 -10.43
CA VAL A 79 5.18 -7.76 -10.44
C VAL A 79 3.83 -7.08 -10.33
N SER A 80 2.91 -7.37 -11.26
CA SER A 80 1.57 -6.78 -11.20
C SER A 80 0.83 -7.18 -9.91
N MET A 81 0.07 -6.25 -9.34
CA MET A 81 -0.73 -6.49 -8.12
C MET A 81 -1.64 -7.70 -8.24
N GLY A 82 -2.23 -7.94 -9.41
CA GLY A 82 -3.09 -9.10 -9.65
C GLY A 82 -2.38 -10.45 -9.53
N ASN A 83 -1.05 -10.47 -9.77
CA ASN A 83 -0.22 -11.68 -9.67
C ASN A 83 0.63 -11.71 -8.39
N TRP A 84 0.60 -10.65 -7.59
CA TRP A 84 1.54 -10.45 -6.47
C TRP A 84 1.55 -11.61 -5.50
N LEU A 85 0.39 -12.01 -4.97
CA LEU A 85 0.29 -13.07 -3.97
C LEU A 85 0.89 -14.41 -4.45
N GLN A 86 0.67 -14.75 -5.72
CA GLN A 86 1.18 -16.00 -6.26
C GLN A 86 2.69 -15.92 -6.51
N GLN A 87 3.16 -14.83 -7.12
CA GLN A 87 4.56 -14.70 -7.52
C GLN A 87 5.47 -14.42 -6.33
N SER A 88 5.09 -13.55 -5.39
CA SER A 88 5.89 -13.27 -4.20
C SER A 88 6.10 -14.52 -3.34
N ASN A 89 5.06 -15.35 -3.15
CA ASN A 89 5.21 -16.61 -2.44
C ASN A 89 6.16 -17.58 -3.16
N LEU A 90 6.12 -17.64 -4.48
CA LEU A 90 7.04 -18.48 -5.26
C LEU A 90 8.50 -18.00 -5.10
N LEU A 91 8.76 -16.71 -5.28
CA LEU A 91 10.08 -16.11 -5.18
C LEU A 91 10.70 -16.30 -3.77
N LEU A 92 9.90 -16.24 -2.73
CA LEU A 92 10.34 -16.40 -1.33
C LEU A 92 10.62 -17.86 -0.93
N THR A 93 10.24 -18.85 -1.75
CA THR A 93 10.61 -20.25 -1.50
C THR A 93 12.03 -20.59 -1.94
N GLY A 94 12.62 -19.78 -2.85
CA GLY A 94 13.95 -19.92 -3.40
C GLY A 94 14.90 -18.81 -2.94
N ASP A 95 16.00 -18.68 -3.67
CA ASP A 95 17.02 -17.65 -3.51
C ASP A 95 17.06 -16.66 -4.71
N GLU A 96 15.97 -16.61 -5.47
CA GLU A 96 15.87 -15.81 -6.70
C GLU A 96 15.59 -14.34 -6.46
N VAL A 97 15.19 -13.95 -5.25
CA VAL A 97 14.97 -12.56 -4.82
C VAL A 97 15.72 -12.31 -3.52
N ASP A 98 16.34 -11.15 -3.40
CA ASP A 98 17.07 -10.71 -2.21
C ASP A 98 16.27 -9.72 -1.38
N VAL A 99 15.69 -8.68 -2.01
CA VAL A 99 14.84 -7.65 -1.39
C VAL A 99 13.45 -7.71 -1.99
N ILE A 100 12.43 -7.74 -1.13
CA ILE A 100 11.04 -7.87 -1.57
C ILE A 100 10.08 -7.04 -0.71
N ALA A 101 9.04 -6.52 -1.33
CA ALA A 101 7.91 -5.95 -0.59
C ALA A 101 7.12 -7.05 0.15
N ALA A 102 6.96 -6.93 1.44
CA ALA A 102 5.94 -7.65 2.20
C ALA A 102 4.61 -6.90 2.02
N PHE A 103 3.74 -7.42 1.17
CA PHE A 103 2.52 -6.75 0.73
C PHE A 103 1.39 -7.76 0.47
N MET A 104 0.13 -7.38 0.72
CA MET A 104 -1.08 -8.20 0.58
C MET A 104 -1.11 -9.49 1.43
N THR A 105 -0.09 -9.73 2.21
CA THR A 105 -0.01 -10.82 3.20
C THR A 105 0.54 -10.21 4.48
N PRO A 106 0.00 -10.56 5.64
CA PRO A 106 0.51 -10.06 6.91
C PRO A 106 2.01 -10.32 7.10
N LEU A 107 2.74 -9.33 7.61
CA LEU A 107 4.16 -9.47 7.91
C LEU A 107 4.44 -10.68 8.81
N THR A 108 3.59 -10.90 9.82
CA THR A 108 3.68 -12.06 10.73
C THR A 108 3.60 -13.40 9.99
N THR A 109 2.85 -13.48 8.90
CA THR A 109 2.77 -14.69 8.07
C THR A 109 4.08 -14.95 7.33
N TYR A 110 4.69 -13.92 6.73
CA TYR A 110 6.02 -14.05 6.12
C TYR A 110 7.07 -14.52 7.12
N VAL A 111 7.04 -13.96 8.33
CA VAL A 111 7.98 -14.31 9.41
C VAL A 111 7.78 -15.75 9.87
N LYS A 112 6.55 -16.18 10.16
CA LYS A 112 6.24 -17.54 10.61
C LYS A 112 6.57 -18.60 9.56
N ASN A 113 6.43 -18.26 8.29
CA ASN A 113 6.85 -19.13 7.19
C ASN A 113 8.37 -19.17 6.99
N GLY A 114 9.14 -18.39 7.77
CA GLY A 114 10.61 -18.29 7.63
C GLY A 114 11.03 -17.67 6.30
N GLN A 115 10.22 -16.78 5.73
CA GLN A 115 10.44 -16.19 4.42
C GLN A 115 11.28 -14.92 4.46
N LEU A 116 11.30 -14.20 5.62
CA LEU A 116 12.09 -12.99 5.81
C LEU A 116 13.20 -13.21 6.85
N ALA A 117 14.33 -12.57 6.64
CA ALA A 117 15.46 -12.58 7.57
C ALA A 117 15.26 -11.52 8.67
N PRO A 118 15.71 -11.78 9.93
CA PRO A 118 15.77 -10.75 10.95
C PRO A 118 16.80 -9.68 10.58
N LEU A 119 16.49 -8.41 10.85
CA LEU A 119 17.28 -7.24 10.45
C LEU A 119 17.91 -6.50 11.63
N ASP A 120 17.80 -6.99 12.87
CA ASP A 120 18.25 -6.29 14.08
C ASP A 120 19.71 -5.87 14.02
N ASP A 121 20.62 -6.80 13.70
CA ASP A 121 22.06 -6.53 13.61
C ASP A 121 22.39 -5.54 12.47
N TYR A 122 21.69 -5.66 11.37
CA TYR A 122 21.78 -4.74 10.23
C TYR A 122 21.29 -3.35 10.60
N TYR A 123 20.11 -3.26 11.21
CA TYR A 123 19.53 -1.99 11.64
C TYR A 123 20.37 -1.31 12.73
N ALA A 124 20.89 -2.08 13.69
CA ALA A 124 21.76 -1.56 14.74
C ALA A 124 23.03 -0.90 14.19
N SER A 125 23.60 -1.46 13.10
CA SER A 125 24.79 -0.95 12.41
C SER A 125 24.51 0.05 11.29
N ALA A 126 23.23 0.33 10.99
CA ALA A 126 22.84 1.27 9.93
C ALA A 126 23.34 2.69 10.21
N ALA A 127 23.57 3.44 9.13
CA ALA A 127 23.96 4.84 9.19
C ALA A 127 22.88 5.72 9.84
N ASP A 128 23.31 6.85 10.45
CA ASP A 128 22.41 7.72 11.21
C ASP A 128 21.33 8.37 10.32
N ASP A 129 21.64 8.67 9.06
CA ASP A 129 20.70 9.23 8.08
C ASP A 129 19.59 8.23 7.73
N PHE A 130 19.91 6.93 7.62
CA PHE A 130 18.91 5.89 7.44
C PHE A 130 18.01 5.74 8.68
N LYS A 131 18.59 5.72 9.87
CA LYS A 131 17.83 5.63 11.14
C LYS A 131 16.95 6.85 11.38
N ALA A 132 17.31 8.03 10.85
CA ALA A 132 16.54 9.26 11.01
C ALA A 132 15.27 9.30 10.15
N ILE A 133 15.10 8.39 9.18
CA ILE A 133 13.90 8.33 8.32
C ILE A 133 12.68 7.92 9.13
N TRP A 134 12.83 6.97 10.04
CA TRP A 134 11.75 6.35 10.80
C TRP A 134 11.93 6.52 12.30
N SER A 135 10.84 6.84 13.00
CA SER A 135 10.80 6.82 14.46
C SER A 135 10.90 5.37 14.99
N GLU A 136 11.24 5.23 16.28
CA GLU A 136 11.25 3.92 16.95
C GLU A 136 9.86 3.24 16.90
N GLU A 137 8.78 4.04 16.97
CA GLU A 137 7.41 3.55 16.89
C GLU A 137 7.11 2.95 15.50
N GLU A 138 7.59 3.60 14.42
CA GLU A 138 7.41 3.13 13.05
C GLU A 138 8.17 1.82 12.81
N ILE A 139 9.38 1.70 13.31
CA ILE A 139 10.15 0.45 13.23
C ILE A 139 9.52 -0.66 14.09
N LYS A 140 8.95 -0.34 15.27
CA LYS A 140 8.17 -1.31 16.05
C LYS A 140 7.01 -1.90 15.26
N GLY A 141 6.36 -1.13 14.38
CA GLY A 141 5.27 -1.58 13.51
C GLY A 141 5.68 -2.67 12.50
N THR A 142 6.97 -2.85 12.25
CA THR A 142 7.54 -3.94 11.41
C THR A 142 8.36 -4.95 12.20
N THR A 143 8.15 -4.98 13.53
CA THR A 143 8.77 -5.92 14.46
C THR A 143 7.80 -7.07 14.78
N VAL A 144 8.28 -8.29 14.73
CA VAL A 144 7.53 -9.51 15.09
C VAL A 144 8.34 -10.29 16.12
N ASP A 145 7.70 -10.69 17.22
CA ASP A 145 8.35 -11.40 18.33
C ASP A 145 9.65 -10.73 18.83
N GLY A 146 9.66 -9.39 18.88
CA GLY A 146 10.77 -8.58 19.33
C GLY A 146 11.93 -8.43 18.35
N GLN A 147 11.80 -8.87 17.09
CA GLN A 147 12.82 -8.74 16.05
C GLN A 147 12.28 -7.94 14.86
N ILE A 148 13.12 -7.08 14.26
CA ILE A 148 12.83 -6.31 13.05
C ILE A 148 12.95 -7.24 11.84
N TYR A 149 11.91 -7.31 10.99
CA TYR A 149 11.93 -8.13 9.77
C TYR A 149 11.78 -7.34 8.48
N ALA A 150 11.34 -6.09 8.58
CA ALA A 150 11.18 -5.22 7.42
C ALA A 150 11.37 -3.75 7.81
N ILE A 151 11.54 -2.90 6.81
CA ILE A 151 11.58 -1.45 6.95
C ILE A 151 10.29 -0.89 6.33
N PRO A 152 9.54 -0.01 7.04
CA PRO A 152 8.34 0.62 6.50
C PRO A 152 8.63 1.35 5.19
N ASN A 153 7.66 1.45 4.30
CA ASN A 153 7.75 2.35 3.14
C ASN A 153 7.01 3.67 3.42
N LEU A 154 7.37 4.75 2.71
CA LEU A 154 6.65 6.01 2.86
C LEU A 154 5.36 5.98 2.05
N ARG A 155 4.25 5.94 2.77
CA ARG A 155 2.89 6.07 2.25
C ARG A 155 2.00 6.80 3.27
N ASN A 156 0.75 7.00 2.97
CA ASN A 156 -0.20 7.41 4.01
C ASN A 156 -0.43 6.26 5.00
N PHE A 157 -0.16 6.51 6.26
CA PHE A 157 -0.45 5.56 7.36
C PHE A 157 -1.86 5.76 7.94
N GLY A 158 -2.48 6.88 7.65
CA GLY A 158 -3.85 7.16 8.02
C GLY A 158 -4.69 7.65 6.86
N ASN A 159 -6.00 7.57 7.04
CA ASN A 159 -6.94 8.00 6.02
C ASN A 159 -8.01 8.90 6.65
N ARG A 160 -8.45 9.90 5.87
CA ARG A 160 -9.75 10.53 6.00
C ARG A 160 -10.78 9.68 5.28
N PHE A 161 -12.01 9.71 5.75
CA PHE A 161 -13.13 9.14 5.02
C PHE A 161 -14.12 10.23 4.71
N GLY A 162 -14.59 10.27 3.47
CA GLY A 162 -15.52 11.29 3.01
C GLY A 162 -16.10 10.96 1.65
N LEU A 163 -16.71 11.95 1.00
CA LEU A 163 -17.20 11.83 -0.37
C LEU A 163 -16.20 12.42 -1.35
N ASN A 164 -15.97 11.70 -2.45
CA ASN A 164 -15.55 12.29 -3.71
C ASN A 164 -16.80 12.76 -4.44
N ILE A 165 -16.82 14.02 -4.85
CA ILE A 165 -17.95 14.65 -5.55
C ILE A 165 -17.45 15.17 -6.89
N ASP A 166 -18.19 14.94 -7.97
CA ASP A 166 -17.90 15.55 -9.28
C ASP A 166 -17.56 17.03 -9.13
N LYS A 167 -16.42 17.46 -9.70
CA LYS A 167 -15.89 18.81 -9.46
C LYS A 167 -16.85 19.91 -9.88
N ALA A 168 -17.51 19.77 -11.05
CA ALA A 168 -18.44 20.78 -11.54
C ALA A 168 -19.68 20.87 -10.65
N ILE A 169 -20.15 19.74 -10.11
CA ILE A 169 -21.27 19.71 -9.17
C ILE A 169 -20.85 20.28 -7.83
N ALA A 170 -19.68 19.94 -7.31
CA ALA A 170 -19.16 20.52 -6.07
C ALA A 170 -19.06 22.06 -6.17
N GLU A 171 -18.51 22.58 -7.27
CA GLU A 171 -18.44 24.03 -7.54
C GLU A 171 -19.83 24.67 -7.59
N GLU A 172 -20.80 24.03 -8.22
CA GLU A 172 -22.18 24.52 -8.32
C GLU A 172 -22.88 24.58 -6.95
N PHE A 173 -22.60 23.62 -6.08
CA PHE A 173 -23.13 23.56 -4.72
C PHE A 173 -22.29 24.35 -3.70
N GLY A 174 -21.19 24.96 -4.14
CA GLY A 174 -20.27 25.71 -3.26
C GLY A 174 -19.53 24.85 -2.26
N ILE A 175 -19.25 23.60 -2.60
CA ILE A 175 -18.54 22.64 -1.77
C ILE A 175 -17.04 22.77 -2.03
N GLU A 176 -16.31 23.26 -1.04
CA GLU A 176 -14.86 23.42 -1.10
C GLU A 176 -14.13 22.09 -0.76
N PRO A 177 -12.89 21.90 -1.22
CA PRO A 177 -12.06 20.76 -0.81
C PRO A 177 -11.97 20.65 0.71
N TYR A 178 -12.03 19.40 1.21
CA TYR A 178 -11.99 19.07 2.64
C TYR A 178 -13.15 19.64 3.46
N HIS A 179 -14.26 20.01 2.80
CA HIS A 179 -15.50 20.38 3.50
C HIS A 179 -15.94 19.25 4.44
N LYS A 180 -16.26 19.60 5.69
CA LYS A 180 -16.65 18.63 6.71
C LYS A 180 -18.16 18.41 6.67
N TRP A 181 -18.57 17.15 6.65
CA TRP A 181 -19.96 16.71 6.61
C TRP A 181 -20.36 15.94 7.86
N SER A 182 -21.60 16.10 8.30
CA SER A 182 -22.35 15.07 9.03
C SER A 182 -23.08 14.14 8.05
N LEU A 183 -23.52 12.97 8.51
CA LEU A 183 -24.30 12.05 7.67
C LEU A 183 -25.67 12.64 7.30
N GLU A 184 -26.25 13.50 8.15
CA GLU A 184 -27.48 14.25 7.87
C GLU A 184 -27.29 15.28 6.73
N GLU A 185 -26.15 15.97 6.71
CA GLU A 185 -25.84 16.91 5.64
C GLU A 185 -25.61 16.18 4.31
N ILE A 186 -24.97 15.01 4.34
CA ILE A 186 -24.85 14.12 3.18
C ILE A 186 -26.22 13.66 2.70
N ASP A 187 -27.11 13.26 3.59
CA ASP A 187 -28.50 12.89 3.24
C ASP A 187 -29.21 14.01 2.46
N ALA A 188 -29.14 15.23 2.97
CA ALA A 188 -29.73 16.40 2.29
C ALA A 188 -29.11 16.64 0.91
N PHE A 189 -27.77 16.58 0.82
CA PHE A 189 -27.05 16.73 -0.46
C PHE A 189 -27.42 15.64 -1.46
N LEU A 190 -27.46 14.37 -1.05
CA LEU A 190 -27.79 13.26 -1.94
C LEU A 190 -29.20 13.39 -2.52
N HIS A 191 -30.19 13.83 -1.72
CA HIS A 191 -31.54 14.09 -2.19
C HIS A 191 -31.58 15.24 -3.22
N GLU A 192 -30.88 16.34 -2.93
CA GLU A 192 -30.86 17.51 -3.84
C GLU A 192 -30.18 17.19 -5.17
N VAL A 193 -29.07 16.47 -5.17
CA VAL A 193 -28.40 16.07 -6.42
C VAL A 193 -29.19 15.02 -7.18
N HIS A 194 -29.88 14.10 -6.50
CA HIS A 194 -30.74 13.12 -7.14
C HIS A 194 -31.92 13.78 -7.90
N GLU A 195 -32.56 14.80 -7.28
CA GLU A 195 -33.61 15.57 -7.92
C GLU A 195 -33.10 16.36 -9.12
N LYS A 196 -31.91 16.97 -9.00
CA LYS A 196 -31.33 17.84 -10.02
C LYS A 196 -30.67 17.11 -11.17
N TYR A 197 -30.09 15.93 -10.91
CA TYR A 197 -29.37 15.10 -11.89
C TYR A 197 -29.97 13.68 -11.97
N PRO A 198 -31.24 13.52 -12.37
CA PRO A 198 -31.93 12.23 -12.31
C PRO A 198 -31.33 11.15 -13.24
N ASP A 199 -30.50 11.54 -14.21
CA ASP A 199 -29.80 10.62 -15.12
C ASP A 199 -28.46 10.13 -14.58
N ARG A 200 -28.05 10.58 -13.38
CA ARG A 200 -26.80 10.18 -12.71
C ARG A 200 -27.12 9.55 -11.35
N TYR A 201 -26.37 8.54 -10.98
CA TYR A 201 -26.44 7.99 -9.62
C TYR A 201 -25.94 9.04 -8.61
N ALA A 202 -26.71 9.33 -7.57
CA ALA A 202 -26.29 10.27 -6.52
C ALA A 202 -25.09 9.71 -5.74
N LEU A 203 -25.14 8.42 -5.39
CA LEU A 203 -24.08 7.72 -4.66
C LEU A 203 -23.83 6.33 -5.27
N VAL A 204 -22.54 6.00 -5.49
CA VAL A 204 -22.10 4.70 -6.00
C VAL A 204 -21.05 4.07 -5.08
N PRO A 205 -20.79 2.75 -5.19
CA PRO A 205 -19.71 2.11 -4.46
C PRO A 205 -18.35 2.76 -4.74
N GLN A 206 -17.47 2.73 -3.73
CA GLN A 206 -16.10 3.21 -3.84
C GLN A 206 -15.30 2.40 -4.88
N SER A 207 -15.41 1.08 -4.83
CA SER A 207 -14.63 0.20 -5.69
C SER A 207 -15.38 -1.11 -5.97
N GLY A 208 -15.71 -1.35 -7.24
CA GLY A 208 -16.50 -2.52 -7.61
C GLY A 208 -17.80 -2.56 -6.82
N ASP A 209 -18.07 -3.67 -6.14
CA ASP A 209 -19.25 -3.92 -5.31
C ASP A 209 -19.10 -3.46 -3.83
N THR A 210 -18.02 -2.75 -3.52
CA THR A 210 -17.68 -2.33 -2.14
C THR A 210 -18.01 -0.86 -1.94
N MET A 211 -18.98 -0.56 -1.04
CA MET A 211 -19.42 0.82 -0.75
C MET A 211 -18.33 1.66 -0.11
N VAL A 212 -17.57 1.08 0.82
CA VAL A 212 -16.47 1.75 1.54
C VAL A 212 -15.42 0.72 1.97
N ASN A 213 -14.14 1.07 1.85
CA ASN A 213 -13.01 0.25 2.28
C ASN A 213 -12.59 0.65 3.71
N GLY A 214 -13.35 0.20 4.71
CA GLY A 214 -13.20 0.60 6.10
C GLY A 214 -13.97 1.89 6.42
N TRP A 215 -14.04 2.25 7.69
CA TRP A 215 -14.72 3.43 8.20
C TRP A 215 -14.11 3.83 9.55
N THR A 216 -14.83 3.61 10.67
CA THR A 216 -14.37 3.91 12.03
C THR A 216 -13.96 2.67 12.82
N TRP A 217 -14.05 1.48 12.24
CA TRP A 217 -13.69 0.23 12.89
C TRP A 217 -12.30 -0.25 12.49
N ASP A 218 -11.49 -0.57 13.50
CA ASP A 218 -10.16 -1.15 13.32
C ASP A 218 -10.23 -2.69 13.29
N GLY A 219 -9.92 -3.29 12.17
CA GLY A 219 -9.88 -4.74 11.99
C GLY A 219 -8.68 -5.42 12.66
N LEU A 220 -7.73 -4.68 13.22
CA LEU A 220 -6.54 -5.23 13.86
C LEU A 220 -5.67 -6.08 12.91
N GLY A 221 -5.54 -5.62 11.67
CA GLY A 221 -4.85 -6.34 10.60
C GLY A 221 -5.70 -7.41 9.91
N ASP A 222 -6.95 -7.58 10.31
CA ASP A 222 -7.90 -8.51 9.72
C ASP A 222 -8.82 -7.78 8.71
N GLY A 223 -8.55 -7.96 7.42
CA GLY A 223 -9.35 -7.39 6.34
C GLY A 223 -10.76 -7.96 6.18
N LYS A 224 -11.13 -8.97 6.97
CA LYS A 224 -12.50 -9.52 7.04
C LYS A 224 -13.32 -8.91 8.17
N PHE A 225 -12.68 -8.11 9.03
CA PHE A 225 -13.32 -7.44 10.17
C PHE A 225 -14.02 -8.41 11.16
N ILE A 226 -13.45 -9.60 11.32
CA ILE A 226 -13.95 -10.59 12.31
C ILE A 226 -13.38 -10.22 13.67
N GLY A 227 -14.15 -9.44 14.42
CA GLY A 227 -13.68 -8.78 15.64
C GLY A 227 -12.90 -7.49 15.34
N VAL A 228 -13.42 -6.38 15.83
CA VAL A 228 -12.89 -5.04 15.59
C VAL A 228 -12.81 -4.23 16.88
N ILE A 229 -12.03 -3.15 16.86
CA ILE A 229 -12.17 -2.05 17.83
C ILE A 229 -12.90 -0.91 17.11
N PRO A 230 -14.09 -0.50 17.56
CA PRO A 230 -14.84 0.62 17.00
C PRO A 230 -14.22 1.99 17.38
N ASP A 231 -14.89 3.09 17.00
CA ASP A 231 -14.52 4.46 17.33
C ASP A 231 -13.06 4.78 16.94
N CYS A 232 -12.73 4.55 15.67
CA CYS A 232 -11.38 4.77 15.13
C CYS A 232 -10.28 4.09 15.95
N GLY A 233 -10.56 2.90 16.49
CA GLY A 233 -9.62 2.15 17.30
C GLY A 233 -9.34 2.74 18.68
N GLN A 234 -10.21 3.62 19.22
CA GLN A 234 -9.99 4.26 20.51
C GLN A 234 -10.44 3.43 21.72
N GLY A 235 -11.06 2.28 21.48
CA GLY A 235 -11.34 1.27 22.51
C GLY A 235 -10.14 0.34 22.79
N THR A 236 -10.38 -0.62 23.68
CA THR A 236 -9.44 -1.71 24.02
C THR A 236 -10.12 -3.07 23.99
N GLU A 237 -11.41 -3.10 23.71
CA GLU A 237 -12.23 -4.30 23.68
C GLU A 237 -12.54 -4.71 22.23
N VAL A 238 -12.23 -5.96 21.92
CA VAL A 238 -12.54 -6.54 20.61
C VAL A 238 -14.00 -6.93 20.57
N GLN A 239 -14.76 -6.37 19.62
CA GLN A 239 -16.19 -6.54 19.48
C GLN A 239 -16.56 -7.20 18.14
N ASN A 240 -17.70 -7.88 18.07
CA ASN A 240 -18.29 -8.26 16.80
C ASN A 240 -18.70 -7.00 16.03
N LEU A 241 -18.22 -6.85 14.79
CA LEU A 241 -18.49 -5.67 13.96
C LEU A 241 -19.99 -5.36 13.86
N PHE A 242 -20.81 -6.36 13.64
CA PHE A 242 -22.26 -6.19 13.42
C PHE A 242 -23.01 -5.67 14.64
N ASP A 243 -22.40 -5.75 15.83
CA ASP A 243 -22.98 -5.28 17.10
C ASP A 243 -22.46 -3.89 17.51
N THR A 244 -21.50 -3.31 16.75
CA THR A 244 -20.94 -1.98 17.06
C THR A 244 -21.90 -0.86 16.64
N ASP A 245 -21.98 0.19 17.46
CA ASP A 245 -22.87 1.33 17.22
C ASP A 245 -22.54 2.05 15.92
N ASP A 246 -21.26 2.26 15.64
CA ASP A 246 -20.77 2.95 14.43
C ASP A 246 -21.04 2.18 13.13
N PHE A 247 -20.97 0.85 13.14
CA PHE A 247 -21.38 0.05 11.99
C PHE A 247 -22.89 0.11 11.77
N GLN A 248 -23.68 -0.02 12.85
CA GLN A 248 -25.14 0.04 12.77
C GLN A 248 -25.64 1.40 12.32
N GLU A 249 -25.02 2.49 12.78
CA GLU A 249 -25.31 3.84 12.31
C GLU A 249 -25.06 3.96 10.81
N PHE A 250 -23.88 3.56 10.32
CA PHE A 250 -23.51 3.65 8.91
C PHE A 250 -24.47 2.87 8.01
N ILE A 251 -24.79 1.61 8.36
CA ILE A 251 -25.71 0.78 7.56
C ILE A 251 -27.16 1.23 7.65
N GLY A 252 -27.54 1.92 8.73
CA GLY A 252 -28.85 2.59 8.87
C GLY A 252 -29.01 3.68 7.81
N TRP A 253 -27.98 4.51 7.61
CA TRP A 253 -27.95 5.55 6.59
C TRP A 253 -27.93 4.96 5.18
N THR A 254 -27.09 3.99 4.89
CA THR A 254 -27.03 3.37 3.56
C THR A 254 -28.33 2.65 3.22
N ARG A 255 -28.99 2.02 4.22
CA ARG A 255 -30.33 1.43 4.03
C ARG A 255 -31.36 2.46 3.61
N LYS A 256 -31.41 3.60 4.31
CA LYS A 256 -32.29 4.73 3.97
C LYS A 256 -32.02 5.22 2.55
N TRP A 257 -30.75 5.51 2.25
CA TRP A 257 -30.37 6.01 0.92
C TRP A 257 -30.67 5.03 -0.21
N TYR A 258 -30.51 3.72 0.01
CA TYR A 258 -30.90 2.71 -0.95
C TYR A 258 -32.42 2.66 -1.19
N GLN A 259 -33.22 2.74 -0.10
CA GLN A 259 -34.68 2.78 -0.19
C GLN A 259 -35.20 4.05 -0.87
N ASP A 260 -34.53 5.18 -0.70
CA ASP A 260 -34.84 6.47 -1.33
C ASP A 260 -34.33 6.53 -2.80
N GLY A 261 -33.65 5.47 -3.30
CA GLY A 261 -33.14 5.40 -4.66
C GLY A 261 -31.89 6.23 -4.92
N LEU A 262 -31.20 6.69 -3.85
CA LEU A 262 -29.97 7.51 -3.94
C LEU A 262 -28.74 6.69 -4.24
N ILE A 263 -28.69 5.42 -3.78
CA ILE A 263 -27.61 4.49 -4.10
C ILE A 263 -27.94 3.76 -5.41
N MET A 264 -26.94 3.55 -6.22
CA MET A 264 -26.97 2.72 -7.42
C MET A 264 -27.64 1.37 -7.14
N ALA A 265 -28.72 1.03 -7.88
CA ALA A 265 -29.56 -0.13 -7.60
C ALA A 265 -28.83 -1.47 -7.74
N ASP A 266 -27.87 -1.55 -8.64
CA ASP A 266 -27.03 -2.72 -8.94
C ASP A 266 -25.63 -2.66 -8.29
N ALA A 267 -25.50 -1.94 -7.18
CA ALA A 267 -24.25 -1.72 -6.44
C ALA A 267 -23.46 -3.02 -6.17
N LEU A 268 -24.16 -4.13 -5.83
CA LEU A 268 -23.51 -5.44 -5.55
C LEU A 268 -23.03 -6.19 -6.80
N SER A 269 -23.35 -5.72 -7.99
CA SER A 269 -22.87 -6.28 -9.27
C SER A 269 -22.00 -5.31 -10.05
N ASN A 270 -21.74 -4.12 -9.47
CA ASN A 270 -20.85 -3.14 -10.06
C ASN A 270 -19.40 -3.66 -10.10
N THR A 271 -18.65 -3.32 -11.13
CA THR A 271 -17.24 -3.69 -11.32
C THR A 271 -16.34 -2.48 -11.58
N GLU A 272 -16.94 -1.29 -11.75
CA GLU A 272 -16.21 -0.05 -12.00
C GLU A 272 -15.85 0.63 -10.67
N ALA A 273 -14.74 1.38 -10.64
CA ALA A 273 -14.42 2.23 -9.50
C ALA A 273 -15.35 3.45 -9.46
N GLY A 274 -15.73 3.90 -8.27
CA GLY A 274 -16.60 5.07 -8.10
C GLY A 274 -16.02 6.33 -8.75
N SER A 275 -14.71 6.54 -8.64
CA SER A 275 -14.00 7.64 -9.31
C SER A 275 -14.12 7.59 -10.85
N GLN A 276 -14.13 6.39 -11.44
CA GLN A 276 -14.34 6.23 -12.89
C GLN A 276 -15.80 6.52 -13.28
N LEU A 277 -16.77 6.10 -12.46
CA LEU A 277 -18.19 6.43 -12.69
C LEU A 277 -18.44 7.93 -12.63
N ILE A 278 -17.77 8.65 -11.72
CA ILE A 278 -17.78 10.12 -11.64
C ILE A 278 -17.14 10.72 -12.90
N ALA A 279 -15.93 10.32 -13.25
CA ALA A 279 -15.22 10.82 -14.43
C ALA A 279 -16.00 10.59 -15.75
N ASN A 280 -16.72 9.47 -15.83
CA ASN A 280 -17.58 9.12 -16.98
C ASN A 280 -18.96 9.77 -16.91
N GLN A 281 -19.23 10.68 -15.97
CA GLN A 281 -20.51 11.39 -15.80
C GLN A 281 -21.71 10.46 -15.51
N LYS A 282 -21.46 9.24 -15.00
CA LYS A 282 -22.50 8.28 -14.59
C LYS A 282 -22.93 8.46 -13.15
N ALA A 283 -22.04 8.96 -12.28
CA ALA A 283 -22.29 9.19 -10.87
C ALA A 283 -21.98 10.64 -10.47
N VAL A 284 -22.59 11.09 -9.38
CA VAL A 284 -22.30 12.37 -8.72
C VAL A 284 -21.24 12.20 -7.66
N SER A 285 -21.36 11.17 -6.82
CA SER A 285 -20.46 10.95 -5.70
C SER A 285 -20.20 9.48 -5.39
N CYS A 286 -19.11 9.22 -4.70
CA CYS A 286 -18.82 7.95 -4.01
C CYS A 286 -18.11 8.24 -2.68
N PHE A 287 -18.23 7.33 -1.71
CA PHE A 287 -17.32 7.36 -0.57
C PHE A 287 -15.88 7.06 -1.00
N ASP A 288 -14.90 7.61 -0.30
CA ASP A 288 -13.49 7.32 -0.50
C ASP A 288 -12.72 7.45 0.82
N ASN A 289 -11.57 6.79 0.86
CA ASN A 289 -10.58 6.96 1.92
C ASN A 289 -9.26 7.45 1.31
N TYR A 290 -8.69 8.51 1.87
CA TYR A 290 -7.54 9.20 1.29
C TYR A 290 -6.73 9.97 2.36
N ALA A 291 -5.49 10.31 2.01
CA ALA A 291 -4.62 11.16 2.85
C ALA A 291 -4.78 12.65 2.49
N ASN A 292 -3.76 13.23 1.84
CA ASN A 292 -3.72 14.66 1.44
C ASN A 292 -3.68 14.85 -0.07
N ASN A 293 -3.78 13.77 -0.85
CA ASN A 293 -3.71 13.86 -2.31
C ASN A 293 -5.02 14.35 -2.91
N GLU A 294 -4.91 15.12 -3.97
CA GLU A 294 -6.04 15.55 -4.78
C GLU A 294 -6.50 14.44 -5.74
N LEU A 295 -7.70 14.57 -6.26
CA LEU A 295 -8.25 13.69 -7.28
C LEU A 295 -8.65 14.52 -8.51
N ALA A 296 -8.12 14.17 -9.66
CA ALA A 296 -8.48 14.85 -10.90
C ALA A 296 -9.98 14.69 -11.19
N GLY A 297 -10.67 15.82 -11.40
CA GLY A 297 -12.09 15.83 -11.76
C GLY A 297 -13.09 15.62 -10.61
N ALA A 298 -12.64 15.52 -9.36
CA ALA A 298 -13.52 15.44 -8.20
C ALA A 298 -13.01 16.31 -7.06
N VAL A 299 -13.92 16.69 -6.15
CA VAL A 299 -13.62 17.36 -4.88
C VAL A 299 -13.75 16.33 -3.76
N ARG A 300 -12.72 16.23 -2.92
CA ARG A 300 -12.68 15.39 -1.73
C ARG A 300 -13.18 16.12 -0.51
N THR A 301 -14.07 15.49 0.24
CA THR A 301 -14.68 16.03 1.46
C THR A 301 -14.41 15.12 2.66
N VAL A 302 -14.68 15.55 3.87
CA VAL A 302 -14.35 14.83 5.11
C VAL A 302 -15.63 14.51 5.89
N VAL A 303 -15.80 13.25 6.25
CA VAL A 303 -16.82 12.81 7.24
C VAL A 303 -16.12 12.34 8.51
N ILE A 304 -15.06 11.54 8.34
CA ILE A 304 -14.24 11.07 9.46
C ILE A 304 -12.86 11.71 9.35
N GLU A 305 -12.42 12.35 10.42
CA GLU A 305 -11.07 12.92 10.55
C GLU A 305 -9.99 11.81 10.40
N PRO A 306 -8.79 12.18 9.98
CA PRO A 306 -7.79 11.17 9.67
C PRO A 306 -7.39 10.34 10.87
N TRP A 307 -7.38 9.03 10.69
CA TRP A 307 -6.91 8.09 11.68
C TRP A 307 -6.18 6.90 11.03
N SER A 308 -5.35 6.21 11.81
CA SER A 308 -4.55 5.09 11.37
C SER A 308 -4.99 3.81 12.07
N VAL A 309 -5.21 2.75 11.30
CA VAL A 309 -5.49 1.41 11.80
C VAL A 309 -4.25 0.77 12.45
N ALA A 310 -4.45 -0.27 13.24
CA ALA A 310 -3.43 -0.97 14.00
C ALA A 310 -2.20 -1.38 13.17
N ASN A 311 -2.41 -1.94 11.98
CA ASN A 311 -1.36 -2.53 11.17
C ASN A 311 -0.78 -1.61 10.07
N SER A 312 -0.99 -0.30 10.16
CA SER A 312 -0.63 0.64 9.08
C SER A 312 0.83 0.53 8.59
N TYR A 313 1.80 0.33 9.47
CA TYR A 313 3.23 0.22 9.07
C TYR A 313 3.57 -1.10 8.41
N SER A 314 2.89 -2.18 8.77
CA SER A 314 3.18 -3.53 8.27
C SER A 314 2.36 -3.94 7.04
N GLU A 315 1.43 -3.11 6.58
CA GLU A 315 0.64 -3.42 5.38
C GLU A 315 1.47 -3.46 4.09
N LEU A 316 2.51 -2.63 4.02
CA LEU A 316 3.52 -2.64 2.99
C LEU A 316 4.85 -2.20 3.59
N CYS A 317 5.84 -3.05 3.54
CA CYS A 317 7.18 -2.81 4.03
C CYS A 317 8.18 -3.64 3.22
N TYR A 318 9.46 -3.33 3.31
CA TYR A 318 10.49 -4.03 2.54
C TYR A 318 11.40 -4.85 3.43
N GLY A 319 11.53 -6.13 3.12
CA GLY A 319 12.36 -7.09 3.85
C GLY A 319 13.37 -7.80 2.97
N ILE A 320 14.26 -8.54 3.62
CA ILE A 320 15.28 -9.37 2.96
C ILE A 320 14.82 -10.82 3.04
N ASN A 321 14.86 -11.52 1.90
CA ASN A 321 14.54 -12.95 1.81
C ASN A 321 15.47 -13.76 2.74
N ALA A 322 14.88 -14.59 3.58
CA ALA A 322 15.64 -15.48 4.48
C ALA A 322 16.61 -16.42 3.74
N ASN A 323 16.26 -16.80 2.49
CA ASN A 323 17.07 -17.67 1.64
C ASN A 323 18.11 -16.92 0.79
N SER A 324 18.13 -15.57 0.80
CA SER A 324 19.15 -14.80 0.08
C SER A 324 20.55 -15.22 0.48
N LYS A 325 21.41 -15.37 -0.50
CA LYS A 325 22.85 -15.65 -0.32
C LYS A 325 23.68 -14.37 -0.19
N ASN A 326 23.09 -13.22 -0.50
CA ASN A 326 23.73 -11.92 -0.58
C ASN A 326 23.16 -10.92 0.43
N LYS A 327 22.80 -11.37 1.66
CA LYS A 327 22.09 -10.53 2.64
C LYS A 327 22.77 -9.19 2.95
N ASP A 328 24.13 -9.16 3.00
CA ASP A 328 24.88 -7.92 3.25
C ASP A 328 24.74 -6.94 2.07
N ALA A 329 24.78 -7.43 0.83
CA ALA A 329 24.54 -6.62 -0.35
C ALA A 329 23.06 -6.20 -0.47
N ALA A 330 22.13 -7.08 -0.10
CA ALA A 330 20.70 -6.79 -0.03
C ALA A 330 20.40 -5.68 0.99
N TRP A 331 21.07 -5.70 2.15
CA TRP A 331 20.96 -4.62 3.14
C TRP A 331 21.54 -3.30 2.62
N THR A 332 22.70 -3.35 1.94
CA THR A 332 23.28 -2.17 1.29
C THR A 332 22.34 -1.57 0.25
N ALA A 333 21.74 -2.42 -0.59
CA ALA A 333 20.74 -2.01 -1.58
C ALA A 333 19.49 -1.41 -0.92
N LEU A 334 19.01 -2.03 0.15
CA LEU A 334 17.85 -1.53 0.90
C LEU A 334 18.12 -0.13 1.48
N GLN A 335 19.26 0.07 2.17
CA GLN A 335 19.63 1.40 2.66
C GLN A 335 19.72 2.43 1.53
N MET A 336 20.37 2.11 0.42
CA MET A 336 20.48 2.99 -0.75
C MET A 336 19.11 3.42 -1.28
N LEU A 337 18.15 2.50 -1.38
CA LEU A 337 16.78 2.77 -1.83
C LEU A 337 16.00 3.73 -0.91
N TYR A 338 16.47 3.96 0.32
CA TYR A 338 15.88 4.92 1.26
C TYR A 338 16.66 6.23 1.37
N THR A 339 17.99 6.23 1.18
CA THR A 339 18.85 7.37 1.52
C THR A 339 19.48 8.07 0.32
N ASP A 340 19.76 7.37 -0.78
CA ASP A 340 20.31 8.00 -1.98
C ASP A 340 19.20 8.71 -2.77
N LYS A 341 19.22 10.04 -2.73
CA LYS A 341 18.19 10.89 -3.34
C LYS A 341 18.07 10.69 -4.85
N ASP A 342 19.19 10.51 -5.55
CA ASP A 342 19.20 10.35 -6.99
C ASP A 342 18.59 8.99 -7.37
N VAL A 343 18.91 7.94 -6.61
CA VAL A 343 18.30 6.61 -6.76
C VAL A 343 16.80 6.65 -6.46
N CYS A 344 16.38 7.33 -5.38
CA CYS A 344 14.97 7.47 -5.04
C CYS A 344 14.20 8.22 -6.14
N VAL A 345 14.76 9.30 -6.69
CA VAL A 345 14.13 10.05 -7.80
C VAL A 345 14.02 9.17 -9.05
N LEU A 346 15.08 8.46 -9.43
CA LEU A 346 15.04 7.55 -10.57
C LEU A 346 14.01 6.44 -10.37
N LEU A 347 13.99 5.81 -9.20
CA LEU A 347 13.05 4.71 -8.92
C LEU A 347 11.59 5.19 -8.91
N ASN A 348 11.32 6.38 -8.38
CA ASN A 348 9.95 6.88 -8.28
C ASN A 348 9.48 7.67 -9.51
N ASN A 349 10.32 8.53 -10.08
CA ASN A 349 9.90 9.39 -11.18
C ASN A 349 10.39 8.89 -12.56
N GLY A 350 11.43 8.04 -12.60
CA GLY A 350 12.07 7.65 -13.85
C GLY A 350 13.06 8.70 -14.36
N ILE A 351 13.21 8.82 -15.67
CA ILE A 351 14.21 9.66 -16.35
C ILE A 351 13.57 10.96 -16.81
N GLU A 352 14.12 12.10 -16.33
CA GLU A 352 13.71 13.45 -16.75
C GLU A 352 13.88 13.64 -18.26
N GLY A 353 12.91 14.32 -18.88
CA GLY A 353 12.85 14.55 -20.32
C GLY A 353 12.39 13.34 -21.15
N LYS A 354 12.25 12.17 -20.54
CA LYS A 354 11.68 10.96 -21.15
C LYS A 354 10.33 10.59 -20.53
N HIS A 355 10.30 10.38 -19.21
CA HIS A 355 9.12 9.93 -18.49
C HIS A 355 8.33 11.09 -17.91
N TYR A 356 9.00 12.20 -17.60
CA TYR A 356 8.39 13.41 -17.04
C TYR A 356 9.16 14.67 -17.44
N THR A 357 8.51 15.81 -17.28
CA THR A 357 9.12 17.13 -17.35
C THR A 357 9.07 17.75 -15.97
N LYS A 358 10.22 18.31 -15.52
CA LYS A 358 10.30 19.00 -14.24
C LYS A 358 9.86 20.46 -14.39
N ASN A 359 8.96 20.90 -13.51
CA ASN A 359 8.44 22.28 -13.45
C ASN A 359 9.35 23.16 -12.59
N ASP A 360 9.21 24.50 -12.74
CA ASP A 360 10.01 25.49 -11.99
C ASP A 360 9.82 25.42 -10.46
N ASP A 361 8.67 24.94 -10.00
CA ASP A 361 8.35 24.77 -8.59
C ASP A 361 8.84 23.42 -7.98
N GLY A 362 9.51 22.61 -8.79
CA GLY A 362 10.05 21.32 -8.38
C GLY A 362 9.07 20.13 -8.55
N THR A 363 7.84 20.38 -8.95
CA THR A 363 6.88 19.32 -9.31
C THR A 363 7.21 18.72 -10.69
N ILE A 364 6.53 17.63 -11.04
CA ILE A 364 6.64 16.97 -12.34
C ILE A 364 5.29 16.92 -13.07
N SER A 365 5.35 16.94 -14.40
CA SER A 365 4.21 16.77 -15.29
C SER A 365 4.52 15.77 -16.41
N PHE A 366 3.48 15.27 -17.08
CA PHE A 366 3.57 14.22 -18.11
C PHE A 366 3.22 14.71 -19.51
N GLU A 367 3.22 16.02 -19.77
CA GLU A 367 2.95 16.64 -21.08
C GLU A 367 1.65 16.16 -21.76
N GLY A 368 0.57 16.10 -20.98
CA GLY A 368 -0.75 15.69 -21.47
C GLY A 368 -0.99 14.18 -21.52
N LYS A 369 -0.04 13.39 -20.99
CA LYS A 369 -0.20 11.96 -20.69
C LYS A 369 -0.56 11.78 -19.20
N THR A 370 -0.72 10.54 -18.79
CA THR A 370 -0.75 10.15 -17.38
C THR A 370 0.56 9.46 -16.99
N ALA A 371 0.81 9.29 -15.69
CA ALA A 371 1.93 8.48 -15.23
C ALA A 371 1.90 7.06 -15.81
N ALA A 372 0.71 6.47 -15.95
CA ALA A 372 0.53 5.14 -16.56
C ALA A 372 0.97 5.07 -18.03
N ASP A 373 0.90 6.19 -18.78
CA ASP A 373 1.16 6.24 -20.23
C ASP A 373 2.57 6.73 -20.56
N CYS A 374 3.39 7.10 -19.57
CA CYS A 374 4.73 7.65 -19.81
C CYS A 374 5.82 6.59 -20.04
N GLY A 375 5.49 5.32 -19.92
CA GLY A 375 6.43 4.18 -20.05
C GLY A 375 7.04 3.71 -18.73
N TYR A 376 6.91 4.52 -17.63
CA TYR A 376 7.38 4.19 -16.28
C TYR A 376 6.48 4.85 -15.21
N GLY A 377 5.44 4.14 -14.80
CA GLY A 377 4.33 4.69 -14.00
C GLY A 377 4.55 4.80 -12.49
N MET A 378 5.78 4.67 -11.96
CA MET A 378 6.03 4.66 -10.51
C MET A 378 5.71 5.97 -9.81
N ALA A 379 5.71 7.11 -10.52
CA ALA A 379 5.41 8.40 -9.89
C ALA A 379 4.01 8.44 -9.25
N ASP A 380 3.02 7.80 -9.87
CA ASP A 380 1.65 7.66 -9.33
C ASP A 380 1.56 6.53 -8.28
N LEU A 381 2.55 5.65 -8.26
CA LEU A 381 2.69 4.53 -7.33
C LEU A 381 3.69 4.85 -6.19
N TYR A 382 3.90 6.13 -5.85
CA TYR A 382 4.83 6.57 -4.80
C TYR A 382 4.66 5.80 -3.48
N TRP A 383 3.43 5.37 -3.19
CA TRP A 383 3.04 4.64 -1.99
C TRP A 383 3.49 3.17 -1.99
N ILE A 384 4.03 2.67 -3.10
CA ILE A 384 4.56 1.31 -3.24
C ILE A 384 6.08 1.29 -3.09
N ALA A 385 6.78 2.30 -3.58
CA ALA A 385 8.24 2.35 -3.53
C ALA A 385 8.79 2.29 -2.09
N PRO A 386 10.02 1.82 -1.88
CA PRO A 386 10.64 1.79 -0.55
C PRO A 386 10.58 3.14 0.15
N TYR A 387 11.02 4.21 -0.51
CA TYR A 387 10.94 5.56 0.00
C TYR A 387 10.74 6.57 -1.11
N SER A 388 9.71 7.39 -0.98
CA SER A 388 9.35 8.41 -1.97
C SER A 388 9.60 9.85 -1.49
N GLY A 389 10.03 10.05 -0.24
CA GLY A 389 10.19 11.37 0.37
C GLY A 389 11.25 12.27 -0.28
N TRP A 390 12.12 11.72 -1.14
CA TRP A 390 13.09 12.49 -1.93
C TRP A 390 12.64 12.76 -3.36
N SER A 391 11.48 12.21 -3.77
CA SER A 391 10.97 12.28 -5.14
C SER A 391 10.36 13.65 -5.44
N ASN A 392 10.25 13.96 -6.73
CA ASN A 392 9.51 15.14 -7.15
C ASN A 392 8.02 14.79 -7.20
N PRO A 393 7.14 15.53 -6.53
CA PRO A 393 5.70 15.26 -6.55
C PRO A 393 5.08 15.62 -7.91
N ILE A 394 3.99 14.94 -8.26
CA ILE A 394 3.20 15.29 -9.45
C ILE A 394 2.53 16.67 -9.21
N ASP A 395 2.43 17.48 -10.25
CA ASP A 395 2.00 18.89 -10.18
C ASP A 395 0.63 19.11 -9.52
N TYR A 396 -0.33 18.21 -9.73
CA TYR A 396 -1.66 18.32 -9.10
C TYR A 396 -1.63 18.07 -7.58
N ASN A 397 -0.58 17.47 -7.02
CA ASN A 397 -0.42 17.29 -5.57
C ASN A 397 0.28 18.49 -4.91
N GLY A 398 0.95 19.36 -5.70
CA GLY A 398 1.71 20.50 -5.22
C GLY A 398 3.13 20.17 -4.76
N PRO A 399 3.99 21.21 -4.63
CA PRO A 399 5.42 21.03 -4.42
C PRO A 399 5.82 20.52 -3.02
N THR A 400 4.96 20.62 -2.03
CA THR A 400 5.22 20.21 -0.64
C THR A 400 4.59 18.85 -0.29
N PHE A 401 4.08 18.13 -1.30
CA PHE A 401 3.27 16.92 -1.09
C PHE A 401 3.91 15.88 -0.16
N PHE A 402 5.20 15.57 -0.33
CA PHE A 402 5.84 14.55 0.50
C PHE A 402 6.14 15.05 1.92
N GLU A 403 6.49 16.33 2.09
CA GLU A 403 6.60 16.96 3.41
C GLU A 403 5.25 16.97 4.13
N ASP A 404 4.19 17.33 3.42
CA ASP A 404 2.83 17.35 3.94
C ASP A 404 2.33 15.93 4.27
N LEU A 405 2.71 14.90 3.50
CA LEU A 405 2.40 13.50 3.78
C LEU A 405 3.11 13.02 5.05
N ILE A 406 4.39 13.34 5.22
CA ILE A 406 5.16 13.00 6.43
C ILE A 406 4.52 13.69 7.65
N GLN A 407 4.15 14.97 7.53
CA GLN A 407 3.49 15.69 8.62
C GLN A 407 2.10 15.13 8.91
N PHE A 408 1.32 14.82 7.87
CA PHE A 408 0.02 14.16 8.00
C PHE A 408 0.11 12.84 8.78
N ASN A 409 1.08 11.99 8.47
CA ASN A 409 1.29 10.73 9.18
C ASN A 409 1.60 10.95 10.68
N LYS A 410 2.33 12.02 11.02
CA LYS A 410 2.64 12.36 12.42
C LYS A 410 1.42 12.86 13.19
N ASP A 411 0.59 13.69 12.53
CA ASP A 411 -0.56 14.36 13.14
C ASP A 411 -1.81 13.47 13.19
N THR A 412 -1.85 12.41 12.38
CA THR A 412 -2.98 11.51 12.29
C THR A 412 -3.20 10.77 13.61
N MET A 413 -4.46 10.73 14.07
CA MET A 413 -4.86 9.96 15.25
C MET A 413 -4.58 8.48 15.01
N LYS A 414 -3.96 7.81 15.97
CA LYS A 414 -3.61 6.39 15.88
C LYS A 414 -4.60 5.54 16.68
N SER A 415 -4.92 4.36 16.16
CA SER A 415 -5.58 3.33 16.97
C SER A 415 -4.77 3.08 18.25
N LYS A 416 -5.43 2.78 19.36
CA LYS A 416 -4.74 2.33 20.59
C LYS A 416 -4.02 0.99 20.42
N ALA A 417 -4.37 0.25 19.38
CA ALA A 417 -3.71 -0.98 19.00
C ALA A 417 -2.61 -0.78 17.92
N TYR A 418 -2.15 0.45 17.72
CA TYR A 418 -1.21 0.79 16.64
C TYR A 418 0.12 0.03 16.77
N GLY A 419 0.46 -0.75 15.75
CA GLY A 419 1.55 -1.72 15.75
C GLY A 419 1.12 -3.16 16.04
N PHE A 420 -0.15 -3.39 16.42
CA PHE A 420 -0.69 -4.73 16.63
C PHE A 420 -1.13 -5.37 15.30
N PHE A 421 -0.98 -6.68 15.23
CA PHE A 421 -1.50 -7.50 14.15
C PHE A 421 -2.03 -8.82 14.70
N PHE A 422 -3.27 -9.16 14.33
CA PHE A 422 -3.90 -10.41 14.76
C PHE A 422 -3.34 -11.63 14.02
N ASP A 423 -2.86 -12.62 14.77
CA ASP A 423 -2.46 -13.92 14.25
C ASP A 423 -3.60 -14.94 14.33
N THR A 424 -4.06 -15.39 13.17
CA THR A 424 -5.17 -16.33 13.03
C THR A 424 -4.79 -17.79 13.22
N SER A 425 -3.51 -18.13 13.40
CA SER A 425 -2.99 -19.53 13.34
C SER A 425 -3.66 -20.47 14.33
N SER A 426 -4.04 -19.99 15.52
CA SER A 426 -4.69 -20.81 16.56
C SER A 426 -6.19 -21.03 16.33
N VAL A 427 -6.81 -20.26 15.43
CA VAL A 427 -8.26 -20.28 15.15
C VAL A 427 -8.56 -20.33 13.64
N VAL A 428 -7.67 -20.90 12.85
CA VAL A 428 -7.73 -20.86 11.37
C VAL A 428 -9.02 -21.46 10.80
N ASP A 429 -9.54 -22.54 11.39
CA ASP A 429 -10.77 -23.18 10.92
C ASP A 429 -11.99 -22.28 11.19
N GLN A 430 -12.09 -21.73 12.40
CA GLN A 430 -13.14 -20.78 12.77
C GLN A 430 -13.05 -19.50 11.93
N TYR A 431 -11.83 -18.99 11.75
CA TYR A 431 -11.59 -17.80 10.92
C TYR A 431 -12.06 -18.01 9.48
N SER A 432 -11.73 -19.15 8.88
CA SER A 432 -12.19 -19.50 7.53
C SER A 432 -13.71 -19.61 7.45
N ALA A 433 -14.35 -20.24 8.44
CA ALA A 433 -15.80 -20.38 8.50
C ALA A 433 -16.49 -19.01 8.68
N CYS A 434 -16.02 -18.18 9.61
CA CYS A 434 -16.55 -16.83 9.83
C CYS A 434 -16.31 -15.92 8.61
N SER A 435 -15.17 -16.03 7.92
CA SER A 435 -14.88 -15.25 6.70
C SER A 435 -15.95 -15.50 5.62
N ASN A 436 -16.41 -16.75 5.44
CA ASN A 436 -17.49 -17.06 4.50
C ASN A 436 -18.82 -16.39 4.90
N VAL A 437 -19.09 -16.27 6.19
CA VAL A 437 -20.29 -15.57 6.69
C VAL A 437 -20.15 -14.07 6.43
N MET A 438 -18.98 -13.47 6.72
CA MET A 438 -18.74 -12.06 6.42
C MET A 438 -18.92 -11.78 4.93
N ASP A 439 -18.34 -12.58 4.06
CA ASP A 439 -18.47 -12.42 2.60
C ASP A 439 -19.93 -12.50 2.12
N LYS A 440 -20.78 -13.26 2.81
CA LYS A 440 -22.20 -13.39 2.48
C LYS A 440 -23.02 -12.14 2.83
N TYR A 441 -22.70 -11.47 3.94
CA TYR A 441 -23.58 -10.43 4.51
C TYR A 441 -23.01 -9.01 4.46
N TYR A 442 -21.69 -8.86 4.63
CA TYR A 442 -21.05 -7.57 4.86
C TYR A 442 -21.33 -6.55 3.75
N LYS A 443 -21.08 -6.91 2.50
CA LYS A 443 -21.28 -6.00 1.36
C LYS A 443 -22.74 -5.61 1.16
N ALA A 444 -23.66 -6.52 1.38
CA ALA A 444 -25.09 -6.27 1.24
C ALA A 444 -25.62 -5.31 2.31
N LEU A 445 -25.11 -5.42 3.53
CA LEU A 445 -25.38 -4.49 4.63
C LEU A 445 -24.81 -3.12 4.30
N LEU A 446 -23.54 -3.02 3.93
CA LEU A 446 -22.90 -1.74 3.57
C LEU A 446 -23.60 -1.01 2.40
N ALA A 447 -24.09 -1.76 1.42
CA ALA A 447 -24.82 -1.18 0.27
C ALA A 447 -26.28 -0.88 0.57
N GLY A 448 -26.77 -1.20 1.76
CA GLY A 448 -28.16 -0.97 2.16
C GLY A 448 -29.19 -1.79 1.40
N THR A 449 -28.79 -2.83 0.66
CA THR A 449 -29.68 -3.62 -0.21
C THR A 449 -30.60 -4.56 0.58
N VAL A 450 -30.24 -4.87 1.82
CA VAL A 450 -30.95 -5.77 2.73
C VAL A 450 -31.48 -5.05 3.95
N ASP A 451 -32.44 -5.65 4.64
CA ASP A 451 -32.93 -5.14 5.92
C ASP A 451 -31.89 -5.38 7.02
N PRO A 452 -31.38 -4.35 7.70
CA PRO A 452 -30.28 -4.49 8.66
C PRO A 452 -30.63 -5.39 9.85
N GLU A 453 -31.79 -5.20 10.49
CA GLU A 453 -32.15 -5.88 11.73
C GLU A 453 -32.23 -7.41 11.53
N SER A 454 -33.00 -7.85 10.52
CA SER A 454 -33.16 -9.26 10.22
C SER A 454 -31.87 -9.91 9.68
N THR A 455 -31.10 -9.15 8.89
CA THR A 455 -29.84 -9.65 8.31
C THR A 455 -28.75 -9.80 9.36
N ILE A 456 -28.59 -8.83 10.27
CA ILE A 456 -27.64 -8.92 11.39
C ILE A 456 -28.01 -10.08 12.31
N ALA A 457 -29.29 -10.24 12.65
CA ALA A 457 -29.71 -11.37 13.49
C ALA A 457 -29.36 -12.73 12.87
N GLN A 458 -29.55 -12.86 11.55
CA GLN A 458 -29.15 -14.09 10.82
C GLN A 458 -27.63 -14.25 10.76
N ALA A 459 -26.91 -13.20 10.42
CA ALA A 459 -25.45 -13.20 10.31
C ALA A 459 -24.79 -13.56 11.64
N ASN A 460 -25.24 -12.94 12.75
CA ASN A 460 -24.74 -13.25 14.09
C ASN A 460 -24.99 -14.70 14.48
N GLY A 461 -26.16 -15.26 14.18
CA GLY A 461 -26.43 -16.68 14.42
C GLY A 461 -25.51 -17.62 13.62
N GLU A 462 -25.19 -17.28 12.35
CA GLU A 462 -24.26 -18.04 11.53
C GLU A 462 -22.79 -17.83 12.01
N LEU A 463 -22.39 -16.63 12.42
CA LEU A 463 -21.07 -16.34 12.99
C LEU A 463 -20.84 -17.07 14.31
N GLU A 464 -21.84 -17.10 15.20
CA GLU A 464 -21.77 -17.83 16.45
C GLU A 464 -21.57 -19.33 16.20
N ALA A 465 -22.36 -19.90 15.27
CA ALA A 465 -22.23 -21.29 14.87
C ALA A 465 -20.88 -21.62 14.18
N ALA A 466 -20.25 -20.62 13.54
CA ALA A 466 -18.94 -20.73 12.90
C ALA A 466 -17.76 -20.57 13.88
N GLY A 467 -18.01 -20.20 15.15
CA GLY A 467 -16.97 -20.07 16.18
C GLY A 467 -16.46 -18.65 16.39
N LEU A 468 -17.27 -17.62 16.12
CA LEU A 468 -16.90 -16.21 16.34
C LEU A 468 -16.32 -15.96 17.74
N GLN A 469 -16.92 -16.53 18.79
CA GLN A 469 -16.48 -16.30 20.16
C GLN A 469 -15.04 -16.77 20.41
N ASP A 470 -14.60 -17.84 19.75
CA ASP A 470 -13.22 -18.33 19.85
C ASP A 470 -12.25 -17.31 19.24
N ILE A 471 -12.63 -16.71 18.09
CA ILE A 471 -11.83 -15.68 17.43
C ILE A 471 -11.75 -14.40 18.28
N LEU A 472 -12.88 -13.90 18.80
CA LEU A 472 -12.91 -12.72 19.66
C LEU A 472 -12.04 -12.91 20.90
N THR A 473 -12.15 -14.09 21.54
CA THR A 473 -11.38 -14.42 22.74
C THR A 473 -9.88 -14.48 22.45
N GLU A 474 -9.47 -15.12 21.36
CA GLU A 474 -8.05 -15.22 21.01
C GLU A 474 -7.50 -13.87 20.56
N LYS A 475 -8.26 -13.11 19.77
CA LYS A 475 -7.87 -11.77 19.31
C LYS A 475 -7.67 -10.81 20.49
N GLN A 476 -8.61 -10.82 21.46
CA GLN A 476 -8.48 -10.03 22.69
C GLN A 476 -7.26 -10.45 23.51
N LYS A 477 -7.05 -11.73 23.70
CA LYS A 477 -5.89 -12.27 24.45
C LYS A 477 -4.55 -11.82 23.82
N GLN A 478 -4.45 -11.88 22.49
CA GLN A 478 -3.26 -11.41 21.77
C GLN A 478 -3.08 -9.90 21.91
N LEU A 479 -4.15 -9.12 21.79
CA LEU A 479 -4.14 -7.68 21.99
C LEU A 479 -3.71 -7.29 23.40
N ASP A 480 -4.24 -7.96 24.42
CA ASP A 480 -3.88 -7.71 25.83
C ASP A 480 -2.39 -8.03 26.11
N ALA A 481 -1.89 -9.13 25.53
CA ALA A 481 -0.48 -9.50 25.64
C ALA A 481 0.42 -8.44 24.97
N TRP A 482 0.09 -8.06 23.73
CA TRP A 482 0.80 -7.02 23.00
C TRP A 482 0.76 -5.67 23.73
N ALA A 483 -0.39 -5.26 24.26
CA ALA A 483 -0.52 -4.02 25.03
C ALA A 483 0.33 -4.02 26.30
N ALA A 484 0.44 -5.15 27.00
CA ALA A 484 1.27 -5.29 28.19
C ALA A 484 2.78 -5.17 27.87
N GLU A 485 3.22 -5.65 26.70
CA GLU A 485 4.60 -5.54 26.24
C GLU A 485 4.95 -4.13 25.74
N ASN A 486 3.96 -3.37 25.27
CA ASN A 486 4.11 -2.05 24.67
C ASN A 486 3.63 -0.89 25.59
N ALA A 487 3.28 -1.17 26.85
CA ALA A 487 2.74 -0.20 27.82
C ALA A 487 3.80 0.75 28.43
N ASN A 488 4.97 1.00 27.79
CA ASN A 488 6.02 1.90 28.30
C ASN A 488 6.11 3.19 27.51
#